data_ac4e897590c186a7a7bc5ab450498a37
#
_entry.id   ac4e897590c186a7a7bc5ab450498a37
#
_cell.length_a   1.000
_cell.length_b   1.000
_cell.length_c   1.000
_cell.angle_alpha   90.00
_cell.angle_beta   90.00
_cell.angle_gamma   90.00
#
_symmetry.space_group_name_H-M   'P 1'
#
loop_
_entity.id
_entity.type
_entity.pdbx_description
1 polymer ?
#
loop_
_entity_poly.entity_id
_entity_poly.type
_entity_poly.pdbx_seq_one_letter_code
_entity_poly.pdbx_strand_id
1 'polypeptide(L)' 'MCERDMIRYRLNINHLSYAWLIEMLRKRGIATTSPILSGVLTGTRTGPSCDRIISESISILDMYEQKIGDVV' A
#
# COMPACT_ATOMS: atom_id res chain seq x y z
N MET A 1 13.34 4.26 8.71
CA MET A 1 12.59 3.28 7.89
C MET A 1 12.08 3.98 6.64
N CYS A 2 12.32 3.42 5.46
CA CYS A 2 11.84 4.06 4.23
C CYS A 2 10.34 3.77 4.04
N GLU A 3 9.71 4.53 3.14
CA GLU A 3 8.27 4.43 2.92
C GLU A 3 7.83 3.03 2.48
N ARG A 4 8.65 2.36 1.63
CA ARG A 4 8.36 1.01 1.18
C ARG A 4 8.32 0.02 2.34
N ASP A 5 9.31 0.10 3.22
CA ASP A 5 9.39 -0.78 4.38
C ASP A 5 8.25 -0.50 5.35
N MET A 6 7.90 0.77 5.51
CA MET A 6 6.79 1.17 6.37
C MET A 6 5.47 0.60 5.87
N ILE A 7 5.23 0.63 4.56
CA ILE A 7 4.01 0.07 3.97
C ILE A 7 3.93 -1.43 4.25
N ARG A 8 5.02 -2.16 4.00
CA ARG A 8 5.06 -3.61 4.26
C ARG A 8 4.84 -3.91 5.73
N TYR A 9 5.47 -3.15 6.60
CA TYR A 9 5.31 -3.31 8.04
C TYR A 9 3.86 -3.10 8.47
N ARG A 10 3.24 -2.02 8.00
CA ARG A 10 1.85 -1.70 8.36
C ARG A 10 0.87 -2.72 7.82
N LEU A 11 1.09 -3.23 6.61
CA LEU A 11 0.27 -4.33 6.09
C LEU A 11 0.37 -5.56 7.01
N ASN A 12 1.58 -5.88 7.44
CA ASN A 12 1.81 -7.06 8.28
C ASN A 12 1.16 -6.93 9.64
N ILE A 13 1.34 -5.80 10.33
CA ILE A 13 0.76 -5.62 11.67
C ILE A 13 -0.76 -5.53 11.65
N ASN A 14 -1.36 -5.12 10.53
CA ASN A 14 -2.80 -5.06 10.37
C ASN A 14 -3.38 -6.33 9.74
N HIS A 15 -2.54 -7.34 9.51
CA HIS A 15 -2.93 -8.61 8.88
C HIS A 15 -3.58 -8.41 7.51
N LEU A 16 -3.05 -7.46 6.73
CA LEU A 16 -3.54 -7.14 5.40
C LEU A 16 -2.65 -7.77 4.35
N SER A 17 -3.25 -8.19 3.23
CA SER A 17 -2.52 -8.81 2.13
C SER A 17 -2.26 -7.83 1.00
N TYR A 18 -1.36 -8.17 0.08
CA TYR A 18 -1.16 -7.41 -1.15
C TYR A 18 -2.45 -7.39 -1.99
N ALA A 19 -3.20 -8.49 -1.98
CA ALA A 19 -4.47 -8.56 -2.71
C ALA A 19 -5.44 -7.49 -2.20
N TRP A 20 -5.51 -7.29 -0.89
CA TRP A 20 -6.32 -6.23 -0.29
C TRP A 20 -5.86 -4.85 -0.79
N LEU A 21 -4.56 -4.60 -0.77
CA LEU A 21 -4.02 -3.31 -1.18
C LEU A 21 -4.26 -3.05 -2.67
N ILE A 22 -4.09 -4.08 -3.50
CA ILE A 22 -4.36 -3.99 -4.93
C ILE A 22 -5.81 -3.58 -5.17
N GLU A 23 -6.74 -4.18 -4.43
CA GLU A 23 -8.16 -3.86 -4.55
C GLU A 23 -8.44 -2.41 -4.15
N MET A 24 -7.83 -1.95 -3.07
CA MET A 24 -7.99 -0.57 -2.61
C MET A 24 -7.40 0.43 -3.61
N LEU A 25 -6.26 0.10 -4.20
CA LEU A 25 -5.64 0.93 -5.23
C LEU A 25 -6.52 1.01 -6.47
N ARG A 26 -7.12 -0.11 -6.86
CA ARG A 26 -8.03 -0.13 -8.01
C ARG A 26 -9.22 0.80 -7.80
N LYS A 27 -9.74 0.88 -6.59
CA LYS A 27 -10.84 1.80 -6.26
C LYS A 27 -10.43 3.26 -6.42
N ARG A 28 -9.14 3.54 -6.37
CA ARG A 28 -8.60 4.89 -6.58
C ARG A 28 -8.13 5.13 -8.01
N GLY A 29 -8.43 4.19 -8.92
CA GLY A 29 -8.09 4.32 -10.33
C GLY A 29 -6.68 3.86 -10.68
N ILE A 30 -6.03 3.11 -9.79
CA ILE A 30 -4.68 2.59 -10.02
C ILE A 30 -4.75 1.09 -10.25
N ALA A 31 -4.49 0.67 -11.48
CA ALA A 31 -4.46 -0.75 -11.83
C ALA A 31 -3.04 -1.29 -11.56
N THR A 32 -2.95 -2.34 -10.74
CA THR A 32 -1.68 -2.98 -10.46
C THR A 32 -1.90 -4.47 -10.21
N THR A 33 -0.82 -5.24 -10.19
CA THR A 33 -0.85 -6.68 -9.95
C THR A 33 0.07 -7.03 -8.79
N SER A 34 -0.05 -8.25 -8.26
CA SER A 34 0.81 -8.71 -7.18
C SER A 34 2.30 -8.61 -7.50
N PRO A 35 2.78 -9.08 -8.66
CA PRO A 35 4.20 -8.95 -9.00
C PRO A 35 4.66 -7.50 -9.10
N ILE A 36 3.82 -6.62 -9.65
CA ILE A 36 4.15 -5.21 -9.78
C ILE A 36 4.23 -4.55 -8.40
N LEU A 37 3.22 -4.78 -7.57
CA LEU A 37 3.19 -4.21 -6.22
C LEU A 37 4.36 -4.71 -5.39
N SER A 38 4.66 -6.00 -5.47
CA SER A 38 5.81 -6.57 -4.78
C SER A 38 7.11 -5.90 -5.22
N GLY A 39 7.29 -5.69 -6.53
CA GLY A 39 8.47 -5.02 -7.06
C GLY A 39 8.59 -3.57 -6.57
N VAL A 40 7.45 -2.86 -6.50
CA VAL A 40 7.42 -1.50 -5.99
C VAL A 40 7.83 -1.46 -4.51
N LEU A 41 7.28 -2.33 -3.71
CA LEU A 41 7.51 -2.32 -2.26
C LEU A 41 8.88 -2.87 -1.87
N THR A 42 9.49 -3.70 -2.70
CA THR A 42 10.85 -4.19 -2.45
C THR A 42 11.93 -3.29 -3.04
N GLY A 43 11.54 -2.28 -3.83
CA GLY A 43 12.48 -1.36 -4.45
C GLY A 43 13.04 -1.83 -5.79
N THR A 44 12.58 -2.98 -6.30
CA THR A 44 13.02 -3.50 -7.60
C THR A 44 12.49 -2.65 -8.75
N ARG A 45 11.30 -2.08 -8.58
CA ARG A 45 10.69 -1.17 -9.55
C ARG A 45 10.68 0.24 -8.99
N THR A 46 11.09 1.20 -9.83
CA THR A 46 11.13 2.62 -9.46
C THR A 46 10.55 3.47 -10.59
N GLY A 47 10.27 4.74 -10.30
CA GLY A 47 9.74 5.67 -11.28
C GLY A 47 8.49 6.40 -10.80
N PRO A 48 7.97 7.36 -11.59
CA PRO A 48 6.80 8.16 -11.18
C PRO A 48 5.56 7.33 -10.88
N SER A 49 5.29 6.28 -11.66
CA SER A 49 4.15 5.40 -11.41
C SER A 49 4.29 4.66 -10.09
N CYS A 50 5.50 4.23 -9.75
CA CYS A 50 5.76 3.56 -8.49
C CYS A 50 5.63 4.51 -7.31
N ASP A 51 6.09 5.75 -7.47
CA ASP A 51 5.95 6.77 -6.44
C ASP A 51 4.48 7.05 -6.14
N ARG A 52 3.64 7.04 -7.17
CA ARG A 52 2.20 7.21 -6.99
C ARG A 52 1.59 6.05 -6.21
N ILE A 53 1.99 4.83 -6.52
CA ILE A 53 1.52 3.64 -5.79
C ILE A 53 1.90 3.74 -4.32
N ILE A 54 3.14 4.15 -4.04
CA ILE A 54 3.62 4.31 -2.67
C ILE A 54 2.81 5.37 -1.92
N SER A 55 2.63 6.54 -2.53
CA SER A 55 1.89 7.64 -1.92
C SER A 55 0.44 7.25 -1.63
N GLU A 56 -0.23 6.63 -2.59
CA GLU A 56 -1.62 6.20 -2.42
C GLU A 56 -1.74 5.08 -1.40
N SER A 57 -0.76 4.17 -1.34
CA SER A 57 -0.75 3.10 -0.36
C SER A 57 -0.67 3.64 1.06
N ILE A 58 0.17 4.65 1.29
CA ILE A 58 0.28 5.29 2.60
C ILE A 58 -1.05 5.94 2.98
N SER A 59 -1.68 6.65 2.05
CA SER A 59 -2.97 7.28 2.28
C SER A 59 -4.05 6.24 2.63
N ILE A 60 -4.07 5.12 1.90
CA ILE A 60 -5.02 4.04 2.15
C ILE A 60 -4.84 3.46 3.55
N LEU A 61 -3.59 3.21 3.94
CA LEU A 61 -3.29 2.67 5.27
C LEU A 61 -3.61 3.66 6.37
N ASP A 62 -3.34 4.94 6.16
CA ASP A 62 -3.69 5.98 7.12
C ASP A 62 -5.20 6.00 7.37
N MET A 63 -5.99 5.95 6.31
CA MET A 63 -7.45 5.93 6.43
C MET A 63 -7.94 4.66 7.11
N TYR A 64 -7.34 3.53 6.79
CA TYR A 64 -7.71 2.25 7.39
C TYR A 64 -7.47 2.26 8.90
N GLU A 65 -6.28 2.70 9.31
CA GLU A 65 -5.93 2.73 10.74
C GLU A 65 -6.73 3.75 11.51
N GLN A 66 -7.04 4.89 10.89
CA GLN A 66 -7.90 5.91 11.49
C GLN A 66 -9.30 5.37 11.71
N LYS A 67 -9.83 4.62 10.74
CA LYS A 67 -11.17 4.04 10.82
C LYS A 67 -11.25 3.01 11.94
N ILE A 68 -10.21 2.20 12.11
CA ILE A 68 -10.14 1.25 13.21
C ILE A 68 -10.12 1.97 14.55
N GLY A 69 -9.35 3.05 14.65
CA GLY A 69 -9.30 3.87 15.84
C GLY A 69 -10.65 4.46 16.23
N ASP A 70 -11.44 4.85 15.24
CA ASP A 70 -12.77 5.43 15.46
C ASP A 70 -13.78 4.41 15.97
N VAL A 71 -13.55 3.13 15.70
CA VAL A 71 -14.45 2.06 16.13
C VAL A 71 -14.20 1.65 17.59
N VAL A 72 -13.02 1.95 18.09
CA VAL A 72 -12.66 1.66 19.47
C VAL A 72 -13.05 2.81 20.38
#